data_3cbc685f46c513ea2fd5528ba8d7e5a1
#
_entry.id   3cbc685f46c513ea2fd5528ba8d7e5a1
#
_cell.length_a   1.000
_cell.length_b   1.000
_cell.length_c   1.000
_cell.angle_alpha   90.00
_cell.angle_beta   90.00
_cell.angle_gamma   90.00
#
_symmetry.space_group_name_H-M   'P 1'
#
loop_
_entity.id
_entity.type
_entity.pdbx_description
1 polymer ?
#
loop_
_entity_poly.entity_id
_entity_poly.type
_entity_poly.pdbx_seq_one_letter_code
_entity_poly.pdbx_strand_id
1 'polypeptide(L)' 'MNQTELAPGVWHLEEDYRVYCTLVQGKDLAILWDTGQGKQDLAAYLTERVRTPYLVCNSHGHADHIGGNFRFSGVYA' A
#
# COMPACT_ATOMS: atom_id res chain seq x y z
N MET A 1 1.31 12.38 0.47
CA MET A 1 1.93 11.14 0.94
C MET A 1 3.39 11.13 0.50
N ASN A 2 4.28 10.86 1.41
CA ASN A 2 5.70 10.74 1.08
C ASN A 2 6.01 9.36 0.54
N GLN A 3 6.84 9.30 -0.49
CA GLN A 3 7.23 8.04 -1.10
C GLN A 3 8.74 8.02 -1.26
N THR A 4 9.33 6.88 -0.96
CA THR A 4 10.78 6.67 -1.07
C THR A 4 11.02 5.33 -1.75
N GLU A 5 11.79 5.35 -2.84
CA GLU A 5 12.17 4.10 -3.50
C GLU A 5 13.37 3.50 -2.77
N LEU A 6 13.17 2.32 -2.19
CA LEU A 6 14.21 1.63 -1.42
C LEU A 6 15.12 0.79 -2.32
N ALA A 7 14.56 0.26 -3.40
CA ALA A 7 15.25 -0.54 -4.40
C ALA A 7 14.41 -0.44 -5.66
N PRO A 8 14.92 -0.85 -6.84
CA PRO A 8 14.10 -0.79 -8.05
C PRO A 8 12.76 -1.52 -7.86
N GLY A 9 11.66 -0.78 -8.00
CA GLY A 9 10.31 -1.31 -7.85
C GLY A 9 9.82 -1.49 -6.43
N VAL A 10 10.59 -1.12 -5.40
CA VAL A 10 10.17 -1.25 -4.00
C VAL A 10 10.03 0.14 -3.41
N TRP A 11 8.81 0.52 -3.07
CA TRP A 11 8.49 1.85 -2.59
C TRP A 11 7.98 1.81 -1.16
N HIS A 12 8.52 2.67 -0.33
CA HIS A 12 8.04 2.90 1.03
C HIS A 12 7.12 4.12 0.98
N LEU A 13 5.86 3.93 1.35
CA LEU A 13 4.84 4.99 1.31
C LEU A 13 4.55 5.41 2.74
N GLU A 14 4.82 6.66 3.05
CA GLU A 14 4.59 7.18 4.39
C GLU A 14 3.31 8.00 4.43
N GLU A 15 2.37 7.58 5.25
CA GLU A 15 1.22 8.35 5.69
C GLU A 15 1.64 9.26 6.84
N ASP A 16 0.75 10.12 7.32
CA ASP A 16 1.04 11.00 8.46
C ASP A 16 1.48 10.19 9.69
N TYR A 17 2.34 10.79 10.50
CA TYR A 17 2.79 10.23 11.78
C TYR A 17 3.57 8.92 11.65
N ARG A 18 4.37 8.78 10.59
CA ARG A 18 5.25 7.63 10.39
C ARG A 18 4.50 6.31 10.27
N VAL A 19 3.34 6.34 9.69
CA VAL A 19 2.61 5.12 9.33
C VAL A 19 3.01 4.73 7.92
N TYR A 20 3.48 3.52 7.73
CA TYR A 20 4.09 3.09 6.48
C TYR A 20 3.33 1.96 5.81
N CYS A 21 3.34 2.01 4.49
CA CYS A 21 2.94 0.90 3.63
C CYS A 21 4.10 0.62 2.67
N THR A 22 4.18 -0.59 2.17
CA THR A 22 5.23 -0.95 1.21
C THR A 22 4.59 -1.41 -0.10
N LEU A 23 4.96 -0.77 -1.19
CA LEU A 23 4.52 -1.16 -2.53
C LEU A 23 5.67 -1.83 -3.26
N VAL A 24 5.45 -3.06 -3.71
CA VAL A 24 6.41 -3.79 -4.52
C VAL A 24 5.84 -3.92 -5.93
N GLN A 25 6.48 -3.28 -6.91
CA GLN A 25 6.05 -3.31 -8.30
C GLN A 25 6.87 -4.31 -9.06
N GLY A 26 6.24 -5.41 -9.45
CA GLY A 26 6.83 -6.37 -10.37
C GLY A 26 6.48 -6.05 -11.82
N LYS A 27 6.92 -6.90 -12.73
CA LYS A 27 6.66 -6.74 -14.16
C LYS A 27 5.18 -6.95 -14.49
N ASP A 28 4.56 -7.96 -13.89
CA ASP A 28 3.21 -8.39 -14.22
C ASP A 28 2.23 -8.24 -13.07
N LEU A 29 2.72 -7.96 -11.87
CA LEU A 29 1.91 -7.90 -10.65
C LEU A 29 2.58 -6.97 -9.65
N ALA A 30 1.77 -6.26 -8.87
CA ALA A 30 2.25 -5.47 -7.74
C ALA A 30 1.65 -6.00 -6.44
N ILE A 31 2.32 -5.74 -5.33
CA ILE A 31 1.81 -6.08 -4.00
C ILE A 31 1.91 -4.86 -3.12
N LEU A 32 0.80 -4.49 -2.48
CA LEU A 32 0.78 -3.47 -1.44
C LEU A 32 0.72 -4.17 -0.09
N TRP A 33 1.73 -3.93 0.75
CA TRP A 33 1.78 -4.43 2.12
C TRP A 33 1.25 -3.36 3.05
N ASP A 34 0.15 -3.67 3.74
CA ASP A 34 -0.53 -2.79 4.69
C ASP A 34 -1.24 -1.63 4.00
N THR A 35 -2.18 -1.04 4.70
CA THR A 35 -3.04 0.00 4.15
C THR A 35 -3.07 1.26 5.02
N GLY A 36 -2.19 1.34 6.03
CA GLY A 36 -2.07 2.50 6.88
C GLY A 36 -3.25 2.68 7.81
N GLN A 37 -3.51 3.92 8.20
CA GLN A 37 -4.62 4.27 9.10
C GLN A 37 -5.92 4.59 8.36
N GLY A 38 -5.89 4.62 7.04
CA GLY A 38 -7.06 4.95 6.23
C GLY A 38 -7.28 6.44 6.01
N LYS A 39 -6.34 7.28 6.38
CA LYS A 39 -6.44 8.73 6.21
C LYS A 39 -6.15 9.18 4.80
N GLN A 40 -5.35 8.42 4.07
CA GLN A 40 -5.02 8.69 2.68
C GLN A 40 -5.81 7.76 1.77
N ASP A 41 -6.17 8.23 0.58
CA ASP A 41 -6.86 7.36 -0.39
C ASP A 41 -5.83 6.56 -1.17
N LEU A 42 -5.39 5.45 -0.59
CA LEU A 42 -4.40 4.59 -1.22
C LEU A 42 -4.92 3.94 -2.50
N ALA A 43 -6.21 3.64 -2.56
CA ALA A 43 -6.78 3.02 -3.76
C ALA A 43 -6.66 3.98 -4.96
N ALA A 44 -6.98 5.26 -4.78
CA ALA A 44 -6.82 6.26 -5.82
C ALA A 44 -5.34 6.45 -6.17
N TYR A 45 -4.46 6.47 -5.17
CA TYR A 45 -3.02 6.59 -5.37
C TYR A 45 -2.49 5.46 -6.25
N LEU A 46 -2.89 4.21 -5.95
CA LEU A 46 -2.46 3.06 -6.74
C LEU A 46 -3.04 3.08 -8.15
N THR A 47 -4.28 3.52 -8.30
CA THR A 47 -4.91 3.60 -9.63
C THR A 47 -4.12 4.51 -10.57
N GLU A 48 -3.54 5.58 -10.04
CA GLU A 48 -2.74 6.51 -10.83
C GLU A 48 -1.34 5.98 -11.12
N ARG A 49 -0.78 5.15 -10.24
CA ARG A 49 0.63 4.78 -10.26
C ARG A 49 0.89 3.36 -10.77
N VAL A 50 0.01 2.42 -10.48
CA VAL A 50 0.21 1.00 -10.77
C VAL A 50 -0.57 0.64 -12.02
N ARG A 51 0.14 0.12 -13.02
CA ARG A 51 -0.45 -0.26 -14.31
C ARG A 51 -0.72 -1.75 -14.42
N THR A 52 -0.25 -2.53 -13.46
CA THR A 52 -0.49 -3.98 -13.41
C THR A 52 -1.64 -4.28 -12.45
N PRO A 53 -2.19 -5.51 -12.49
CA PRO A 53 -2.99 -5.99 -11.36
C PRO A 53 -2.18 -5.91 -10.07
N TYR A 54 -2.85 -5.79 -8.93
CA TYR A 54 -2.16 -5.78 -7.66
C TYR A 54 -2.93 -6.54 -6.60
N LEU A 55 -2.19 -7.02 -5.59
CA LEU A 55 -2.74 -7.66 -4.40
C LEU A 55 -2.49 -6.74 -3.21
N VAL A 56 -3.41 -6.75 -2.25
CA VAL A 56 -3.27 -6.02 -1.00
C VAL A 56 -3.16 -7.05 0.12
N CYS A 57 -2.08 -6.98 0.88
CA CYS A 57 -1.80 -7.91 1.97
C CYS A 57 -1.55 -7.13 3.26
N ASN A 58 -1.93 -7.71 4.40
CA ASN A 58 -1.62 -7.11 5.70
C ASN A 58 -0.53 -7.92 6.38
N SER A 59 0.47 -7.23 6.94
CA SER A 59 1.55 -7.87 7.69
C SER A 59 1.06 -8.32 9.08
N HIS A 60 0.15 -7.54 9.69
CA HIS A 60 -0.47 -7.88 10.97
C HIS A 60 -1.74 -7.02 11.14
N GLY A 61 -2.49 -7.27 12.22
CA GLY A 61 -3.82 -6.69 12.39
C GLY A 61 -3.90 -5.38 13.19
N HIS A 62 -2.80 -4.68 13.40
CA HIS A 62 -2.83 -3.40 14.12
C HIS A 62 -3.49 -2.30 13.26
N ALA A 63 -4.22 -1.38 13.91
CA ALA A 63 -5.03 -0.38 13.21
C ALA A 63 -4.22 0.50 12.26
N ASP A 64 -2.96 0.79 12.57
CA ASP A 64 -2.09 1.59 11.72
C ASP A 64 -1.61 0.84 10.47
N HIS A 65 -1.95 -0.45 10.35
CA HIS A 65 -1.61 -1.26 9.18
C HIS A 65 -2.83 -1.74 8.41
N ILE A 66 -4.01 -1.78 9.03
CA ILE A 66 -5.23 -2.27 8.39
C ILE A 66 -6.30 -1.19 8.22
N GLY A 67 -6.05 0.02 8.71
CA GLY A 67 -7.05 1.08 8.74
C GLY A 67 -7.55 1.49 7.36
N GLY A 68 -6.76 1.30 6.32
CA GLY A 68 -7.14 1.60 4.95
C GLY A 68 -7.77 0.44 4.18
N ASN A 69 -7.97 -0.72 4.82
CA ASN A 69 -8.52 -1.90 4.14
C ASN A 69 -9.88 -1.64 3.49
N PHE A 70 -10.69 -0.77 4.07
CA PHE A 70 -12.02 -0.48 3.57
C PHE A 70 -12.03 0.12 2.16
N ARG A 71 -10.89 0.61 1.68
CA ARG A 71 -10.77 1.20 0.35
C ARG A 71 -10.51 0.15 -0.73
N PHE A 72 -10.34 -1.11 -0.36
CA PHE A 72 -10.01 -2.19 -1.28
C PHE A 72 -11.06 -3.29 -1.21
N SER A 73 -11.35 -3.92 -2.35
CA SER A 73 -12.37 -4.96 -2.43
C SER A 73 -11.89 -6.31 -1.92
N GLY A 74 -10.58 -6.55 -1.86
CA GLY A 74 -10.02 -7.80 -1.37
C GLY A 74 -8.67 -7.57 -0.73
N VAL A 75 -8.52 -8.08 0.50
CA VAL A 75 -7.27 -7.95 1.25
C VAL A 75 -6.90 -9.32 1.79
N TYR A 76 -5.65 -9.70 1.61
CA TYR A 76 -5.11 -10.97 2.12
C TYR A 76 -4.37 -10.73 3.43
N ALA A 77 -4.62 -11.59 4.38
CA ALA A 77 -3.95 -11.50 5.67
C ALA A 77 -2.67 -12.35 5.70
#